data_22ad1ea378f31e429af13684ebd61d5d
#
_entry.id   22ad1ea378f31e429af13684ebd61d5d
#
_cell.length_a   1.000
_cell.length_b   1.000
_cell.length_c   1.000
_cell.angle_alpha   90.00
_cell.angle_beta   90.00
_cell.angle_gamma   90.00
#
_symmetry.space_group_name_H-M   'P 1'
#
loop_
_entity.id
_entity.type
_entity.pdbx_description
1 polymer ?
#
loop_
_entity_poly.entity_id
_entity_poly.type
_entity_poly.pdbx_seq_one_letter_code
_entity_poly.pdbx_strand_id
1 'polypeptide(L)'
;MAKTEIVNQLDQEFGRLIESLRDLINSVPPDLLYRNPPAVSIAENILRSAAAVEQVCGGITVNLWDDPFEWTLPETLSNAALMIEYLSEVDLARRRAFNAISDDEALSKYVSVPSGEPCRLAGLLLDTLVTAADYRGRALATIKILSGEGTQGFII
;
A
#
# COMPACT_ATOMS: atom_id res chain seq x y z
N MET A 1 -0.57 -30.05 12.21
CA MET A 1 -1.14 -28.72 12.24
C MET A 1 -0.32 -27.80 11.34
N ALA A 2 -0.96 -27.07 10.45
CA ALA A 2 -0.27 -26.17 9.54
C ALA A 2 0.31 -24.98 10.32
N LYS A 3 1.55 -24.60 9.99
CA LYS A 3 2.15 -23.39 10.55
C LYS A 3 1.68 -22.17 9.77
N THR A 4 1.32 -21.13 10.49
CA THR A 4 0.80 -19.87 9.91
C THR A 4 1.48 -18.63 10.50
N GLU A 5 2.57 -18.82 11.22
CA GLU A 5 3.24 -17.73 11.93
C GLU A 5 3.75 -16.65 10.98
N ILE A 6 4.43 -17.05 9.90
CA ILE A 6 4.99 -16.09 8.94
C ILE A 6 3.88 -15.42 8.14
N VAL A 7 2.88 -16.19 7.71
CA VAL A 7 1.70 -15.64 7.01
C VAL A 7 1.03 -14.57 7.88
N ASN A 8 0.83 -14.87 9.16
CA ASN A 8 0.19 -13.93 10.07
C ASN A 8 1.02 -12.67 10.30
N GLN A 9 2.36 -12.80 10.37
CA GLN A 9 3.24 -11.65 10.49
C GLN A 9 3.19 -10.77 9.24
N LEU A 10 3.21 -11.36 8.06
CA LEU A 10 3.08 -10.61 6.82
C LEU A 10 1.74 -9.89 6.74
N ASP A 11 0.65 -10.57 7.08
CA ASP A 11 -0.68 -9.98 7.12
C ASP A 11 -0.73 -8.76 8.06
N GLN A 12 -0.15 -8.89 9.25
CA GLN A 12 -0.08 -7.79 10.20
C GLN A 12 0.70 -6.60 9.66
N GLU A 13 1.84 -6.84 8.98
CA GLU A 13 2.64 -5.76 8.43
C GLU A 13 1.91 -5.03 7.30
N PHE A 14 1.21 -5.74 6.43
CA PHE A 14 0.37 -5.11 5.41
C PHE A 14 -0.77 -4.31 6.05
N GLY A 15 -1.38 -4.85 7.09
CA GLY A 15 -2.43 -4.14 7.84
C GLY A 15 -1.92 -2.87 8.49
N ARG A 16 -0.74 -2.90 9.10
CA ARG A 16 -0.08 -1.72 9.69
C ARG A 16 0.23 -0.67 8.64
N LEU A 17 0.70 -1.10 7.47
CA LEU A 17 0.98 -0.18 6.37
C LEU A 17 -0.29 0.57 5.96
N ILE A 18 -1.39 -0.14 5.73
CA ILE A 18 -2.66 0.47 5.32
C ILE A 18 -3.14 1.44 6.41
N GLU A 19 -3.07 1.03 7.66
CA GLU A 19 -3.48 1.87 8.79
C GLU A 19 -2.61 3.14 8.89
N SER A 20 -1.30 3.01 8.64
CA SER A 20 -0.42 4.17 8.64
C SER A 20 -0.73 5.15 7.50
N LEU A 21 -1.14 4.65 6.33
CA LEU A 21 -1.59 5.51 5.24
C LEU A 21 -2.87 6.28 5.63
N ARG A 22 -3.80 5.60 6.31
CA ARG A 22 -5.01 6.24 6.83
C ARG A 22 -4.68 7.34 7.82
N ASP A 23 -3.75 7.07 8.73
CA ASP A 23 -3.29 8.05 9.72
C ASP A 23 -2.66 9.28 9.04
N LEU A 24 -1.88 9.07 7.98
CA LEU A 24 -1.32 10.18 7.22
C LEU A 24 -2.40 11.06 6.60
N ILE A 25 -3.41 10.47 5.98
CA ILE A 25 -4.52 11.22 5.40
C ILE A 25 -5.21 12.07 6.48
N ASN A 26 -5.46 11.49 7.63
CA ASN A 26 -6.17 12.15 8.72
C ASN A 26 -5.33 13.23 9.42
N SER A 27 -4.01 13.15 9.32
CA SER A 27 -3.11 14.10 9.99
C SER A 27 -2.70 15.28 9.12
N VAL A 28 -2.89 15.20 7.81
CA VAL A 28 -2.47 16.24 6.86
C VAL A 28 -3.61 17.22 6.61
N PRO A 29 -3.36 18.53 6.69
CA PRO A 29 -4.37 19.52 6.28
C PRO A 29 -4.81 19.28 4.84
N PRO A 30 -6.13 19.35 4.54
CA PRO A 30 -6.65 19.04 3.22
C PRO A 30 -6.00 19.84 2.07
N ASP A 31 -5.62 21.10 2.33
CA ASP A 31 -4.99 21.95 1.33
C ASP A 31 -3.55 21.52 0.97
N LEU A 32 -2.90 20.75 1.83
CA LEU A 32 -1.56 20.21 1.56
C LEU A 32 -1.59 18.86 0.86
N LEU A 33 -2.67 18.13 1.01
CA LEU A 33 -2.75 16.73 0.58
C LEU A 33 -2.49 16.56 -0.93
N TYR A 34 -2.98 17.49 -1.74
CA TYR A 34 -2.88 17.44 -3.22
C TYR A 34 -1.86 18.43 -3.79
N ARG A 35 -1.08 19.10 -2.96
CA ARG A 35 -0.12 20.09 -3.43
C ARG A 35 1.07 19.40 -4.10
N ASN A 36 1.35 19.78 -5.35
CA ASN A 36 2.42 19.16 -6.13
C ASN A 36 3.83 19.72 -5.89
N PRO A 37 4.06 21.06 -5.89
CA PRO A 37 5.43 21.55 -5.75
C PRO A 37 5.96 21.33 -4.34
N PRO A 38 7.24 21.01 -4.16
CA PRO A 38 8.25 20.85 -5.20
C PRO A 38 8.34 19.43 -5.77
N ALA A 39 7.47 18.52 -5.35
CA ALA A 39 7.52 17.12 -5.71
C ALA A 39 6.11 16.59 -5.95
N VAL A 40 6.02 15.31 -6.24
CA VAL A 40 4.76 14.57 -6.33
C VAL A 40 3.95 14.74 -5.04
N SER A 41 2.65 14.92 -5.15
CA SER A 41 1.79 15.19 -4.00
C SER A 41 1.81 14.08 -2.95
N ILE A 42 1.47 14.45 -1.73
CA ILE A 42 1.28 13.48 -0.63
C ILE A 42 0.21 12.45 -1.03
N ALA A 43 -0.91 12.93 -1.58
CA ALA A 43 -2.00 12.07 -2.04
C ALA A 43 -1.54 11.05 -3.07
N GLU A 44 -0.79 11.48 -4.09
CA GLU A 44 -0.30 10.55 -5.10
C GLU A 44 0.58 9.46 -4.50
N ASN A 45 1.49 9.80 -3.61
CA ASN A 45 2.35 8.81 -2.97
C ASN A 45 1.55 7.84 -2.09
N ILE A 46 0.55 8.32 -1.37
CA ILE A 46 -0.34 7.45 -0.58
C ILE A 46 -1.10 6.50 -1.49
N LEU A 47 -1.65 7.02 -2.60
CA LEU A 47 -2.42 6.20 -3.54
C LEU A 47 -1.54 5.18 -4.25
N ARG A 48 -0.30 5.53 -4.60
CA ARG A 48 0.65 4.56 -5.17
C ARG A 48 1.01 3.46 -4.20
N SER A 49 1.18 3.80 -2.92
CA SER A 49 1.43 2.81 -1.87
C SER A 49 0.26 1.81 -1.77
N ALA A 50 -0.95 2.33 -1.69
CA ALA A 50 -2.15 1.50 -1.60
C ALA A 50 -2.39 0.67 -2.87
N ALA A 51 -2.15 1.25 -4.04
CA ALA A 51 -2.32 0.57 -5.33
C ALA A 51 -1.35 -0.62 -5.47
N ALA A 52 -0.13 -0.50 -4.97
CA ALA A 52 0.82 -1.62 -4.97
C ALA A 52 0.28 -2.81 -4.17
N VAL A 53 -0.33 -2.56 -3.03
CA VAL A 53 -0.96 -3.61 -2.22
C VAL A 53 -2.17 -4.21 -2.95
N GLU A 54 -3.04 -3.38 -3.49
CA GLU A 54 -4.23 -3.84 -4.21
C GLU A 54 -3.86 -4.70 -5.41
N GLN A 55 -2.86 -4.29 -6.18
CA GLN A 55 -2.41 -5.02 -7.35
C GLN A 55 -1.96 -6.45 -7.01
N VAL A 56 -1.11 -6.61 -5.99
CA VAL A 56 -0.65 -7.95 -5.62
C VAL A 56 -1.77 -8.78 -5.03
N CYS A 57 -2.64 -8.18 -4.22
CA CYS A 57 -3.77 -8.89 -3.62
C CYS A 57 -4.76 -9.37 -4.69
N GLY A 58 -5.06 -8.54 -5.69
CA GLY A 58 -5.90 -8.93 -6.81
C GLY A 58 -5.24 -9.99 -7.69
N GLY A 59 -3.93 -9.89 -7.88
CA GLY A 59 -3.17 -10.86 -8.66
C GLY A 59 -3.22 -12.25 -8.06
N ILE A 60 -2.95 -12.38 -6.77
CA ILE A 60 -2.87 -13.69 -6.11
C ILE A 60 -4.26 -14.32 -5.84
N THR A 61 -5.32 -13.53 -5.82
CA THR A 61 -6.68 -14.05 -5.56
C THR A 61 -7.47 -14.36 -6.84
N VAL A 62 -7.47 -13.43 -7.79
CA VAL A 62 -8.30 -13.53 -9.01
C VAL A 62 -7.50 -13.34 -10.28
N ASN A 63 -6.19 -13.41 -10.20
CA ASN A 63 -5.28 -13.24 -11.35
C ASN A 63 -5.47 -11.89 -12.08
N LEU A 64 -5.83 -10.85 -11.33
CA LEU A 64 -5.97 -9.49 -11.84
C LEU A 64 -4.74 -8.68 -11.46
N TRP A 65 -3.87 -8.42 -12.43
CA TRP A 65 -2.56 -7.78 -12.20
C TRP A 65 -2.48 -6.35 -12.73
N ASP A 66 -3.59 -5.77 -13.15
CA ASP A 66 -3.61 -4.39 -13.62
C ASP A 66 -3.20 -3.44 -12.50
N ASP A 67 -2.50 -2.38 -12.86
CA ASP A 67 -2.10 -1.37 -11.89
C ASP A 67 -3.31 -0.52 -11.50
N PRO A 68 -3.80 -0.62 -10.26
CA PRO A 68 -4.97 0.15 -9.83
C PRO A 68 -4.73 1.66 -9.87
N PHE A 69 -3.48 2.11 -9.82
CA PHE A 69 -3.18 3.53 -9.84
C PHE A 69 -3.66 4.22 -11.12
N GLU A 70 -3.80 3.49 -12.23
CA GLU A 70 -4.29 4.06 -13.48
C GLU A 70 -5.71 4.65 -13.34
N TRP A 71 -6.54 4.12 -12.45
CA TRP A 71 -7.89 4.63 -12.21
C TRP A 71 -8.15 5.12 -10.78
N THR A 72 -7.15 5.06 -9.91
CA THR A 72 -7.22 5.63 -8.56
C THR A 72 -6.35 6.88 -8.45
N LEU A 73 -6.34 7.68 -9.53
CA LEU A 73 -5.57 8.91 -9.58
C LEU A 73 -6.10 9.95 -8.61
N PRO A 74 -5.25 10.89 -8.16
CA PRO A 74 -5.71 11.98 -7.29
C PRO A 74 -6.87 12.79 -7.88
N GLU A 75 -6.98 12.87 -9.20
CA GLU A 75 -8.09 13.53 -9.88
C GLU A 75 -9.43 12.81 -9.67
N THR A 76 -9.37 11.48 -9.52
CA THR A 76 -10.55 10.65 -9.25
C THR A 76 -10.86 10.59 -7.77
N LEU A 77 -9.82 10.39 -6.94
CA LEU A 77 -9.93 10.35 -5.49
C LEU A 77 -9.54 11.72 -4.92
N SER A 78 -10.36 12.71 -5.21
CA SER A 78 -10.02 14.12 -5.08
C SER A 78 -10.19 14.71 -3.68
N ASN A 79 -10.53 13.92 -2.69
CA ASN A 79 -10.62 14.37 -1.30
C ASN A 79 -10.27 13.24 -0.31
N ALA A 80 -10.02 13.62 0.94
CA ALA A 80 -9.61 12.69 1.98
C ALA A 80 -10.64 11.56 2.20
N ALA A 81 -11.93 11.88 2.15
CA ALA A 81 -12.97 10.89 2.37
C ALA A 81 -12.95 9.79 1.32
N LEU A 82 -12.77 10.15 0.05
CA LEU A 82 -12.65 9.19 -1.05
C LEU A 82 -11.39 8.34 -0.92
N MET A 83 -10.28 8.92 -0.49
CA MET A 83 -9.05 8.18 -0.24
C MET A 83 -9.21 7.17 0.89
N ILE A 84 -9.86 7.55 1.98
CA ILE A 84 -10.14 6.65 3.11
C ILE A 84 -11.04 5.49 2.66
N GLU A 85 -12.05 5.77 1.86
CA GLU A 85 -12.92 4.74 1.29
C GLU A 85 -12.12 3.75 0.44
N TYR A 86 -11.23 4.26 -0.42
CA TYR A 86 -10.34 3.42 -1.22
C TYR A 86 -9.44 2.56 -0.34
N LEU A 87 -8.85 3.12 0.71
CA LEU A 87 -8.03 2.33 1.65
C LEU A 87 -8.82 1.19 2.30
N SER A 88 -10.11 1.42 2.57
CA SER A 88 -10.97 0.36 3.11
C SER A 88 -11.16 -0.77 2.10
N GLU A 89 -11.28 -0.45 0.81
CA GLU A 89 -11.36 -1.45 -0.26
C GLU A 89 -10.04 -2.24 -0.38
N VAL A 90 -8.91 -1.55 -0.27
CA VAL A 90 -7.58 -2.19 -0.28
C VAL A 90 -7.43 -3.13 0.91
N ASP A 91 -7.90 -2.73 2.08
CA ASP A 91 -7.87 -3.59 3.28
C ASP A 91 -8.71 -4.85 3.10
N LEU A 92 -9.87 -4.75 2.47
CA LEU A 92 -10.67 -5.93 2.15
C LEU A 92 -9.95 -6.86 1.17
N ALA A 93 -9.30 -6.30 0.15
CA ALA A 93 -8.51 -7.08 -0.81
C ALA A 93 -7.36 -7.80 -0.09
N ARG A 94 -6.69 -7.13 0.84
CA ARG A 94 -5.65 -7.72 1.68
C ARG A 94 -6.19 -8.91 2.46
N ARG A 95 -7.31 -8.75 3.13
CA ARG A 95 -7.91 -9.82 3.94
C ARG A 95 -8.25 -11.03 3.09
N ARG A 96 -8.80 -10.83 1.90
CA ARG A 96 -9.10 -11.91 0.97
C ARG A 96 -7.85 -12.63 0.53
N ALA A 97 -6.79 -11.87 0.21
CA ALA A 97 -5.52 -12.44 -0.23
C ALA A 97 -4.88 -13.32 0.84
N PHE A 98 -4.78 -12.81 2.07
CA PHE A 98 -4.17 -13.57 3.16
C PHE A 98 -5.03 -14.75 3.60
N ASN A 99 -6.35 -14.64 3.51
CA ASN A 99 -7.23 -15.79 3.77
C ASN A 99 -7.04 -16.92 2.72
N ALA A 100 -6.60 -16.58 1.53
CA ALA A 100 -6.31 -17.55 0.47
C ALA A 100 -4.96 -18.26 0.65
N ILE A 101 -4.08 -17.74 1.50
CA ILE A 101 -2.79 -18.35 1.81
C ILE A 101 -2.97 -19.29 3.01
N SER A 102 -2.91 -20.60 2.74
CA SER A 102 -3.29 -21.60 3.75
C SER A 102 -2.31 -21.72 4.91
N ASP A 103 -1.01 -21.59 4.66
CA ASP A 103 0.03 -21.79 5.65
C ASP A 103 1.36 -21.23 5.18
N ASP A 104 2.39 -21.32 6.03
CA ASP A 104 3.72 -20.82 5.74
C ASP A 104 4.37 -21.56 4.57
N GLU A 105 4.07 -22.84 4.37
CA GLU A 105 4.60 -23.61 3.26
C GLU A 105 4.12 -23.06 1.91
N ALA A 106 2.90 -22.52 1.85
CA ALA A 106 2.36 -21.91 0.65
C ALA A 106 3.18 -20.71 0.19
N LEU A 107 3.92 -20.05 1.09
CA LEU A 107 4.77 -18.91 0.75
C LEU A 107 5.94 -19.29 -0.16
N SER A 108 6.32 -20.55 -0.20
CA SER A 108 7.40 -21.03 -1.08
C SER A 108 6.92 -21.40 -2.48
N LYS A 109 5.62 -21.40 -2.72
CA LYS A 109 5.05 -21.69 -4.04
C LYS A 109 5.37 -20.59 -5.02
N TYR A 110 5.52 -20.97 -6.29
CA TYR A 110 5.73 -20.02 -7.37
C TYR A 110 4.42 -19.45 -7.86
N VAL A 111 4.44 -18.14 -8.13
CA VAL A 111 3.32 -17.41 -8.69
C VAL A 111 3.73 -16.87 -10.04
N SER A 112 2.89 -17.06 -11.05
CA SER A 112 3.10 -16.46 -12.36
C SER A 112 2.64 -15.01 -12.36
N VAL A 113 3.54 -14.12 -12.77
CA VAL A 113 3.25 -12.69 -12.89
C VAL A 113 3.40 -12.26 -14.35
N PRO A 114 2.57 -11.33 -14.86
CA PRO A 114 2.58 -10.96 -16.28
C PRO A 114 3.89 -10.34 -16.76
N SER A 115 4.58 -9.65 -15.87
CA SER A 115 5.75 -8.82 -16.21
C SER A 115 7.09 -9.57 -16.16
N GLY A 116 7.10 -10.86 -15.84
CA GLY A 116 8.38 -11.55 -15.69
C GLY A 116 8.26 -13.04 -15.45
N GLU A 117 9.37 -13.60 -14.98
CA GLU A 117 9.42 -15.01 -14.62
C GLU A 117 8.63 -15.27 -13.34
N PRO A 118 8.12 -16.50 -13.16
CA PRO A 118 7.47 -16.88 -11.91
C PRO A 118 8.38 -16.61 -10.71
N CYS A 119 7.78 -16.09 -9.64
CA CYS A 119 8.49 -15.80 -8.40
C CYS A 119 7.80 -16.48 -7.23
N ARG A 120 8.53 -16.67 -6.14
CA ARG A 120 7.94 -17.24 -4.92
C ARG A 120 6.96 -16.23 -4.31
N LEU A 121 5.88 -16.74 -3.75
CA LEU A 121 4.87 -15.89 -3.11
C LEU A 121 5.49 -15.03 -2.01
N ALA A 122 6.38 -15.59 -1.19
CA ALA A 122 7.07 -14.81 -0.15
C ALA A 122 7.83 -13.62 -0.72
N GLY A 123 8.59 -13.83 -1.81
CA GLY A 123 9.35 -12.77 -2.47
C GLY A 123 8.43 -11.68 -3.02
N LEU A 124 7.33 -12.08 -3.67
CA LEU A 124 6.35 -11.15 -4.22
C LEU A 124 5.73 -10.27 -3.12
N LEU A 125 5.34 -10.87 -2.00
CA LEU A 125 4.77 -10.14 -0.87
C LEU A 125 5.79 -9.19 -0.23
N LEU A 126 7.03 -9.64 -0.04
CA LEU A 126 8.09 -8.79 0.51
C LEU A 126 8.42 -7.62 -0.41
N ASP A 127 8.55 -7.85 -1.71
CA ASP A 127 8.80 -6.79 -2.68
C ASP A 127 7.68 -5.76 -2.68
N THR A 128 6.44 -6.21 -2.60
CA THR A 128 5.28 -5.33 -2.53
C THR A 128 5.30 -4.49 -1.26
N LEU A 129 5.60 -5.11 -0.13
CA LEU A 129 5.67 -4.39 1.15
C LEU A 129 6.75 -3.31 1.13
N VAL A 130 7.93 -3.63 0.59
CA VAL A 130 9.03 -2.67 0.44
C VAL A 130 8.64 -1.53 -0.48
N THR A 131 8.03 -1.83 -1.63
CA THR A 131 7.57 -0.80 -2.57
C THR A 131 6.52 0.12 -1.94
N ALA A 132 5.54 -0.46 -1.28
CA ALA A 132 4.48 0.31 -0.61
C ALA A 132 5.05 1.18 0.51
N ALA A 133 5.98 0.64 1.30
CA ALA A 133 6.64 1.40 2.37
C ALA A 133 7.50 2.54 1.81
N ASP A 134 8.13 2.36 0.65
CA ASP A 134 8.90 3.41 -0.01
C ASP A 134 8.00 4.59 -0.40
N TYR A 135 6.86 4.32 -1.01
CA TYR A 135 5.89 5.38 -1.34
C TYR A 135 5.37 6.08 -0.08
N ARG A 136 5.09 5.34 0.98
CA ARG A 136 4.70 5.93 2.27
C ARG A 136 5.80 6.86 2.80
N GLY A 137 7.06 6.45 2.71
CA GLY A 137 8.20 7.26 3.11
C GLY A 137 8.32 8.55 2.30
N ARG A 138 8.03 8.49 1.00
CA ARG A 138 7.98 9.68 0.14
C ARG A 138 6.88 10.63 0.56
N ALA A 139 5.71 10.11 0.92
CA ALA A 139 4.62 10.92 1.44
C ALA A 139 5.04 11.64 2.72
N LEU A 140 5.68 10.94 3.66
CA LEU A 140 6.20 11.52 4.88
C LEU A 140 7.24 12.61 4.61
N ALA A 141 8.16 12.38 3.68
CA ALA A 141 9.17 13.37 3.31
C ALA A 141 8.52 14.62 2.72
N THR A 142 7.51 14.46 1.86
CA THR A 142 6.78 15.58 1.29
C THR A 142 6.04 16.38 2.36
N ILE A 143 5.44 15.70 3.32
CA ILE A 143 4.79 16.35 4.47
C ILE A 143 5.78 17.25 5.20
N LYS A 144 6.99 16.76 5.48
CA LYS A 144 8.03 17.53 6.13
C LYS A 144 8.44 18.76 5.33
N ILE A 145 8.61 18.61 4.02
CA ILE A 145 8.97 19.72 3.14
C ILE A 145 7.88 20.79 3.13
N LEU A 146 6.63 20.39 2.97
CA LEU A 146 5.51 21.34 2.87
C LEU A 146 5.14 21.97 4.21
N SER A 147 5.48 21.31 5.33
CA SER A 147 5.29 21.86 6.67
C SER A 147 6.35 22.89 7.04
N GLY A 148 7.37 23.08 6.23
CA GLY A 148 8.48 23.98 6.52
C GLY A 148 9.28 23.51 7.72
N GLU A 149 9.46 24.38 8.75
CA GLU A 149 10.17 24.01 9.95
C GLU A 149 9.43 23.01 10.82
N GLY A 150 8.28 22.56 10.39
CA GLY A 150 7.42 21.63 11.11
C GLY A 150 7.97 20.22 11.27
N THR A 151 9.22 19.98 10.93
CA THR A 151 9.86 18.67 11.10
C THR A 151 9.87 18.18 12.54
N GLN A 152 9.76 19.10 13.50
CA GLN A 152 9.75 18.75 14.92
C GLN A 152 8.53 17.94 15.36
N GLY A 153 7.45 18.03 14.64
CA GLY A 153 6.22 17.30 14.94
C GLY A 153 6.14 15.92 14.31
N PHE A 154 7.07 15.57 13.44
CA PHE A 154 7.00 14.32 12.69
C PHE A 154 8.08 13.36 13.16
N ILE A 155 7.65 12.39 13.95
CA ILE A 155 8.49 11.27 14.38
C ILE A 155 8.11 10.08 13.51
N ILE A 156 9.08 9.58 12.81
CA ILE A 156 8.89 8.42 11.93
C ILE A 156 9.21 7.14 12.70
#